data_8bae6933e9a1df648ff01b45035c5e73
#
_entry.id   8bae6933e9a1df648ff01b45035c5e73
#
_cell.length_a   1.000
_cell.length_b   1.000
_cell.length_c   1.000
_cell.angle_alpha   90.00
_cell.angle_beta   90.00
_cell.angle_gamma   90.00
#
_symmetry.space_group_name_H-M   'P 1'
#
loop_
_entity.id
_entity.type
_entity.pdbx_description
1 polymer ?
#
loop_
_entity_poly.entity_id
_entity_poly.type
_entity_poly.pdbx_seq_one_letter_code
_entity_poly.pdbx_strand_id
1 'polypeptide(L)'
;MIKENSNQNETGSIYDVAESDFTEKVVELSASKLIIVDFWAPWCQPCKQLTPILENVIKKSKDRVFLAKINIDENQQIAAQFRIQSI
;
A
#
# COMPACT_ATOMS: atom_id res chain seq x y z
N MET A 1 -13.61 7.75 -11.51
CA MET A 1 -13.24 7.58 -11.73
C MET A 1 -12.94 7.27 -11.88
N ILE A 2 -13.04 7.28 -11.70
CA ILE A 2 -12.65 6.88 -11.88
C ILE A 2 -12.15 6.52 -11.90
N LYS A 3 -12.15 6.46 -11.57
CA LYS A 3 -11.58 5.97 -11.60
C LYS A 3 -11.42 5.14 -11.78
N GLU A 4 -11.84 5.04 -11.87
CA GLU A 4 -11.57 4.23 -12.09
C GLU A 4 -10.99 3.76 -12.50
N ASN A 5 -10.93 4.09 -12.56
CA ASN A 5 -10.13 3.61 -12.96
C ASN A 5 -9.52 3.29 -12.97
N SER A 6 -10.03 3.65 -12.99
CA SER A 6 -9.30 3.39 -12.83
C SER A 6 -8.15 2.58 -12.86
N ASN A 7 -7.86 2.63 -12.17
CA ASN A 7 -6.64 1.90 -12.05
C ASN A 7 -6.91 0.40 -12.02
N GLN A 8 -6.28 -0.34 -12.91
CA GLN A 8 -6.62 -1.74 -13.09
C GLN A 8 -6.13 -2.60 -11.94
N ASN A 9 -5.09 -2.16 -11.23
CA ASN A 9 -4.47 -2.95 -10.18
C ASN A 9 -5.09 -2.69 -8.82
N GLU A 10 -5.91 -1.67 -8.73
CA GLU A 10 -6.53 -1.33 -7.45
C GLU A 10 -7.91 -1.94 -7.34
N THR A 11 -8.14 -2.57 -6.23
CA THR A 11 -9.47 -3.02 -5.81
C THR A 11 -9.77 -2.34 -4.48
N GLY A 12 -10.93 -2.64 -3.89
CA GLY A 12 -11.25 -2.11 -2.57
C GLY A 12 -10.22 -2.45 -1.52
N SER A 13 -9.48 -3.55 -1.70
CA SER A 13 -8.51 -4.01 -0.72
C SER A 13 -7.06 -3.74 -1.11
N ILE A 14 -6.81 -3.16 -2.28
CA ILE A 14 -5.47 -2.78 -2.73
C ILE A 14 -5.53 -1.31 -3.11
N TYR A 15 -4.77 -0.46 -2.41
CA TYR A 15 -4.90 0.99 -2.64
C TYR A 15 -3.61 1.70 -2.30
N ASP A 16 -3.43 2.86 -2.90
CA ASP A 16 -2.31 3.73 -2.61
C ASP A 16 -2.64 4.64 -1.43
N VAL A 17 -1.64 4.90 -0.59
CA VAL A 17 -1.80 5.73 0.60
C VAL A 17 -0.75 6.83 0.58
N ALA A 18 -1.18 8.05 0.83
CA ALA A 18 -0.30 9.20 1.00
C ALA A 18 -0.22 9.58 2.48
N GLU A 19 0.74 10.44 2.80
CA GLU A 19 0.89 10.92 4.17
C GLU A 19 -0.39 11.54 4.70
N SER A 20 -1.10 12.26 3.84
CA SER A 20 -2.30 12.99 4.24
C SER A 20 -3.46 12.07 4.65
N ASP A 21 -3.47 10.83 4.18
CA ASP A 21 -4.58 9.92 4.49
C ASP A 21 -4.12 8.64 5.18
N PHE A 22 -2.89 8.62 5.69
CA PHE A 22 -2.35 7.44 6.35
C PHE A 22 -3.17 7.06 7.58
N THR A 23 -3.51 8.03 8.41
CA THR A 23 -4.25 7.74 9.64
C THR A 23 -5.59 7.09 9.32
N GLU A 24 -6.32 7.64 8.35
CA GLU A 24 -7.63 7.13 7.99
C GLU A 24 -7.54 5.76 7.32
N LYS A 25 -6.64 5.63 6.37
CA LYS A 25 -6.60 4.43 5.51
C LYS A 25 -5.79 3.28 6.08
N VAL A 26 -4.97 3.55 7.08
CA VAL A 26 -4.16 2.50 7.69
C VAL A 26 -4.49 2.36 9.16
N VAL A 27 -4.29 3.42 9.94
CA VAL A 27 -4.40 3.30 11.40
C VAL A 27 -5.83 3.00 11.83
N GLU A 28 -6.78 3.79 11.36
CA GLU A 28 -8.18 3.62 11.77
C GLU A 28 -8.76 2.34 11.20
N LEU A 29 -8.44 2.05 9.95
CA LEU A 29 -8.97 0.85 9.30
C LEU A 29 -8.40 -0.42 9.92
N SER A 30 -7.19 -0.36 10.49
CA SER A 30 -6.57 -1.52 11.11
C SER A 30 -7.31 -1.99 12.36
N ALA A 31 -8.22 -1.19 12.88
CA ALA A 31 -9.05 -1.61 14.01
C ALA A 31 -9.99 -2.75 13.62
N SER A 32 -10.36 -2.86 12.34
CA SER A 32 -11.31 -3.87 11.89
C SER A 32 -10.76 -4.77 10.78
N LYS A 33 -9.63 -4.42 10.18
CA LYS A 33 -9.06 -5.19 9.07
C LYS A 33 -7.57 -5.41 9.28
N LEU A 34 -7.08 -6.52 8.80
CA LEU A 34 -5.63 -6.75 8.75
C LEU A 34 -5.07 -6.03 7.54
N ILE A 35 -4.09 -5.17 7.78
CA ILE A 35 -3.53 -4.34 6.72
C ILE A 35 -2.03 -4.61 6.60
N ILE A 36 -1.61 -4.95 5.39
CA ILE A 36 -0.21 -5.05 5.04
C ILE A 36 0.20 -3.71 4.44
N VAL A 37 1.25 -3.12 4.98
CA VAL A 37 1.77 -1.85 4.46
C VAL A 37 2.99 -2.15 3.60
N ASP A 38 2.93 -1.78 2.33
CA ASP A 38 3.99 -2.02 1.36
C ASP A 38 4.70 -0.71 1.06
N PHE A 39 5.88 -0.52 1.64
CA PHE A 39 6.73 0.64 1.34
C PHE A 39 7.54 0.32 0.10
N TRP A 40 7.38 1.14 -0.95
CA TRP A 40 8.02 0.86 -2.22
C TRP A 40 8.54 2.15 -2.86
N ALA A 41 9.33 2.00 -3.91
CA ALA A 41 9.81 3.13 -4.70
C ALA A 41 10.02 2.67 -6.14
N PRO A 42 9.88 3.60 -7.11
CA PRO A 42 10.05 3.21 -8.54
C PRO A 42 11.43 2.65 -8.87
N TRP A 43 12.45 3.03 -8.10
CA TRP A 43 13.82 2.56 -8.35
C TRP A 43 14.14 1.26 -7.63
N CYS A 44 13.23 0.74 -6.84
CA CYS A 44 13.48 -0.44 -6.02
C CYS A 44 13.12 -1.71 -6.82
N GLN A 45 14.12 -2.42 -7.33
CA GLN A 45 13.87 -3.62 -8.11
C GLN A 45 13.20 -4.73 -7.30
N PRO A 46 13.64 -5.03 -6.07
CA PRO A 46 12.93 -6.06 -5.28
C PRO A 46 11.47 -5.70 -5.01
N CYS A 47 11.16 -4.41 -4.88
CA CYS A 47 9.76 -3.99 -4.69
C CYS A 47 8.91 -4.34 -5.89
N LYS A 48 9.46 -4.18 -7.09
CA LYS A 48 8.72 -4.48 -8.31
C LYS A 48 8.41 -5.96 -8.44
N GLN A 49 9.21 -6.80 -7.80
CA GLN A 49 8.97 -8.23 -7.78
C GLN A 49 8.02 -8.62 -6.65
N LEU A 50 8.11 -7.95 -5.51
CA LEU A 50 7.32 -8.27 -4.34
C LEU A 50 5.87 -7.83 -4.46
N THR A 51 5.64 -6.63 -4.99
CA THR A 51 4.30 -6.04 -5.02
C THR A 51 3.28 -6.94 -5.75
N PRO A 52 3.59 -7.48 -6.94
CA PRO A 52 2.63 -8.37 -7.60
C PRO A 52 2.31 -9.62 -6.78
N ILE A 53 3.31 -10.12 -6.05
CA ILE A 53 3.11 -11.29 -5.20
C ILE A 53 2.14 -10.94 -4.07
N LEU A 54 2.33 -9.79 -3.43
CA LEU A 54 1.45 -9.34 -2.36
C LEU A 54 0.04 -9.12 -2.89
N GLU A 55 -0.09 -8.48 -4.04
CA GLU A 55 -1.41 -8.24 -4.63
C GLU A 55 -2.14 -9.54 -4.90
N ASN A 56 -1.42 -10.55 -5.36
CA ASN A 56 -2.02 -11.85 -5.61
C ASN A 56 -2.52 -12.50 -4.33
N VAL A 57 -1.75 -12.39 -3.25
CA VAL A 57 -2.14 -12.90 -1.93
C VAL A 57 -3.41 -12.19 -1.46
N ILE A 58 -3.46 -10.86 -1.62
CA ILE A 58 -4.64 -10.08 -1.21
C ILE A 58 -5.88 -10.53 -1.96
N LYS A 59 -5.77 -10.72 -3.28
CA LYS A 59 -6.91 -11.14 -4.09
C LYS A 59 -7.41 -12.51 -3.64
N LYS A 60 -6.50 -13.40 -3.26
CA LYS A 60 -6.89 -14.73 -2.78
C LYS A 60 -7.50 -14.70 -1.40
N SER A 61 -7.29 -13.64 -0.64
CA SER A 61 -7.83 -13.53 0.72
C SER A 61 -9.32 -13.18 0.73
N LYS A 62 -9.90 -12.84 -0.42
CA LYS A 62 -11.31 -12.45 -0.54
C LYS A 62 -11.64 -11.28 0.39
N ASP A 63 -10.81 -10.25 0.32
CA ASP A 63 -10.99 -8.98 1.05
C ASP A 63 -10.85 -9.10 2.56
N ARG A 64 -10.25 -10.17 3.07
CA ARG A 64 -9.98 -10.28 4.50
C ARG A 64 -8.70 -9.56 4.90
N VAL A 65 -7.81 -9.31 3.92
CA VAL A 65 -6.55 -8.62 4.15
C VAL A 65 -6.47 -7.48 3.15
N PHE A 66 -6.03 -6.32 3.63
CA PHE A 66 -5.90 -5.13 2.79
C PHE A 66 -4.42 -4.83 2.57
N LEU A 67 -4.12 -4.26 1.41
CA LEU A 67 -2.76 -3.87 1.05
C LEU A 67 -2.71 -2.36 0.82
N ALA A 68 -1.99 -1.67 1.69
CA ALA A 68 -1.77 -0.22 1.60
C ALA A 68 -0.38 0.00 1.02
N LYS A 69 -0.29 0.59 -0.16
CA LYS A 69 0.98 0.83 -0.85
C LYS A 69 1.42 2.27 -0.65
N ILE A 70 2.64 2.46 -0.18
CA ILE A 70 3.16 3.79 0.11
C ILE A 70 4.45 4.00 -0.66
N ASN A 71 4.43 4.95 -1.58
CA ASN A 71 5.61 5.36 -2.33
C ASN A 71 6.47 6.24 -1.44
N ILE A 72 7.66 5.78 -1.07
CA ILE A 72 8.49 6.51 -0.12
C ILE A 72 9.10 7.78 -0.70
N ASP A 73 9.23 7.87 -2.03
CA ASP A 73 9.74 9.09 -2.65
C ASP A 73 8.75 10.23 -2.50
N GLU A 74 7.47 9.92 -2.53
CA GLU A 74 6.42 10.92 -2.45
C GLU A 74 5.94 11.14 -1.02
N ASN A 75 6.36 10.29 -0.07
CA ASN A 75 5.86 10.32 1.29
C ASN A 75 7.00 10.17 2.28
N GLN A 76 7.95 11.09 2.22
CA GLN A 76 9.21 10.97 2.91
C GLN A 76 9.07 11.08 4.43
N GLN A 77 8.06 11.80 4.92
CA GLN A 77 7.87 11.93 6.36
C GLN A 77 7.44 10.62 6.99
N ILE A 78 6.54 9.90 6.33
CA ILE A 78 6.13 8.59 6.83
C ILE A 78 7.29 7.62 6.79
N ALA A 79 8.06 7.63 5.70
CA ALA A 79 9.24 6.78 5.61
C ALA A 79 10.20 7.04 6.75
N ALA A 80 10.40 8.31 7.11
CA ALA A 80 11.27 8.67 8.21
C ALA A 80 10.70 8.19 9.55
N GLN A 81 9.40 8.32 9.76
CA GLN A 81 8.76 7.87 10.99
C GLN A 81 8.93 6.38 11.23
N PHE A 82 8.88 5.61 10.17
CA PHE A 82 9.07 4.16 10.27
C PHE A 82 10.53 3.76 10.06
N ARG A 83 11.42 4.75 9.97
CA ARG A 83 12.87 4.53 9.87
C ARG A 83 13.23 3.68 8.65
N ILE A 84 12.53 3.95 7.54
CA ILE A 84 12.83 3.27 6.29
C ILE A 84 14.04 3.96 5.67
N GLN A 85 15.19 3.33 5.72
CA GLN A 85 16.44 3.89 5.20
C GLN A 85 16.83 3.28 3.87
N SER A 86 16.41 2.05 3.64
CA SER A 86 16.64 1.39 2.37
C SER A 86 15.58 0.32 2.16
N ILE A 87 15.33 0.01 0.90
CA ILE A 87 14.38 -1.04 0.56
C ILE A 87 14.87 -1.85 -0.63
#